data_79a434f57490fe23a9b0ad0b064bcae2
#
_entry.id   79a434f57490fe23a9b0ad0b064bcae2
#
_cell.length_a   1.000
_cell.length_b   1.000
_cell.length_c   1.000
_cell.angle_alpha   90.00
_cell.angle_beta   90.00
_cell.angle_gamma   90.00
#
_symmetry.space_group_name_H-M   'P 1'
#
loop_
_entity.id
_entity.type
_entity.pdbx_description
1 polymer ?
#
loop_
_entity_poly.entity_id
_entity_poly.type
_entity_poly.pdbx_seq_one_letter_code
_entity_poly.pdbx_strand_id
1 'polypeptide(L)'
;RLRAGTSGSIPAAVVHLDGLVDKTLLAQSVIRPITSMTDGLVSPSDTLTALRDVLISAVSIEQVTDPHEAALRVAEGLCVVLVDSVPAALACNVQRWAQRTPDEPTTEATIRGSKEGFVESLRVNTSMLRRRIADPRLHIEERRLGRITRTLVAVVHIQGVARPSVIQEVRSRLDKVDADSIQESGQLEELIMDAPFSPFPTTARTERPDRIVGHLLEGRIGIIVDGTPFVLMVPANFAMYLTTPEDYFELSYAGTFVRLIRLLSLAVSLLLPSLYVAVTTFHQEMLPTPLILSIAAQREGVPFPAFVEALIMEVMFELIREAGIRLPRVIGPAISIVGVLVLGDAAIRAGLVSPIMVIVVASTGIAS
;
A
#
# COMPACT_ATOMS: atom_id res chain seq x y z
N ARG A 1 -5.81 -3.68 -33.29
CA ARG A 1 -6.19 -3.23 -34.66
C ARG A 1 -7.19 -4.23 -35.25
N LEU A 2 -8.18 -3.76 -35.92
CA LEU A 2 -9.22 -4.56 -36.61
C LEU A 2 -9.62 -3.88 -37.92
N ARG A 3 -10.43 -4.55 -38.69
CA ARG A 3 -11.02 -3.97 -39.89
C ARG A 3 -12.52 -3.97 -39.73
N ALA A 4 -13.14 -2.85 -40.02
CA ALA A 4 -14.59 -2.68 -39.96
C ALA A 4 -15.23 -3.07 -41.31
N GLY A 5 -16.46 -3.60 -41.22
CA GLY A 5 -17.23 -4.05 -42.37
C GLY A 5 -17.02 -5.51 -42.74
N THR A 6 -18.01 -6.07 -43.44
CA THR A 6 -18.00 -7.48 -43.88
C THR A 6 -16.91 -7.78 -44.90
N SER A 7 -16.50 -6.78 -45.72
CA SER A 7 -15.36 -6.88 -46.63
C SER A 7 -14.01 -6.57 -45.96
N GLY A 8 -14.04 -6.05 -44.73
CA GLY A 8 -12.85 -5.59 -44.03
C GLY A 8 -12.14 -4.41 -44.70
N SER A 9 -12.90 -3.53 -45.34
CA SER A 9 -12.38 -2.44 -46.18
C SER A 9 -11.89 -1.24 -45.36
N ILE A 10 -12.44 -0.97 -44.16
CA ILE A 10 -12.13 0.22 -43.37
C ILE A 10 -11.21 -0.13 -42.20
N PRO A 11 -10.00 0.43 -42.12
CA PRO A 11 -9.14 0.24 -40.95
C PRO A 11 -9.75 0.84 -39.69
N ALA A 12 -9.74 0.08 -38.58
CA ALA A 12 -10.24 0.55 -37.33
C ALA A 12 -9.30 0.10 -36.17
N ALA A 13 -9.36 0.80 -35.09
CA ALA A 13 -8.63 0.45 -33.88
C ALA A 13 -9.52 0.58 -32.64
N VAL A 14 -9.39 -0.36 -31.75
CA VAL A 14 -10.03 -0.34 -30.44
C VAL A 14 -8.95 -0.20 -29.39
N VAL A 15 -9.03 0.86 -28.60
CA VAL A 15 -8.08 1.21 -27.55
C VAL A 15 -8.77 1.07 -26.21
N HIS A 16 -8.18 0.31 -25.30
CA HIS A 16 -8.69 0.13 -23.95
C HIS A 16 -7.54 -0.20 -23.00
N LEU A 17 -7.76 -0.03 -21.70
CA LEU A 17 -6.85 -0.50 -20.66
C LEU A 17 -7.24 -1.90 -20.20
N ASP A 18 -6.27 -2.80 -20.18
CA ASP A 18 -6.48 -4.16 -19.65
C ASP A 18 -6.78 -4.09 -18.14
N GLY A 19 -7.73 -4.90 -17.68
CA GLY A 19 -8.19 -4.91 -16.31
C GLY A 19 -9.32 -3.93 -15.97
N LEU A 20 -9.64 -2.96 -16.84
CA LEU A 20 -10.76 -2.03 -16.66
C LEU A 20 -11.97 -2.35 -17.56
N VAL A 21 -11.81 -3.24 -18.53
CA VAL A 21 -12.79 -3.57 -19.55
C VAL A 21 -13.15 -5.06 -19.48
N ASP A 22 -14.46 -5.38 -19.57
CA ASP A 22 -14.92 -6.75 -19.76
C ASP A 22 -14.63 -7.21 -21.18
N LYS A 23 -13.70 -8.15 -21.33
CA LYS A 23 -13.29 -8.68 -22.64
C LYS A 23 -14.45 -9.37 -23.38
N THR A 24 -15.37 -10.00 -22.65
CA THR A 24 -16.53 -10.66 -23.24
C THR A 24 -17.53 -9.63 -23.78
N LEU A 25 -17.83 -8.61 -22.96
CA LEU A 25 -18.69 -7.52 -23.34
C LEU A 25 -18.09 -6.71 -24.50
N LEU A 26 -16.77 -6.42 -24.43
CA LEU A 26 -16.04 -5.76 -25.52
C LEU A 26 -16.15 -6.55 -26.84
N ALA A 27 -15.93 -7.86 -26.79
CA ALA A 27 -16.01 -8.70 -27.96
C ALA A 27 -17.44 -8.76 -28.57
N GLN A 28 -18.44 -8.87 -27.69
CA GLN A 28 -19.84 -9.00 -28.13
C GLN A 28 -20.48 -7.68 -28.57
N SER A 29 -20.22 -6.61 -27.81
CA SER A 29 -20.93 -5.34 -27.96
C SER A 29 -20.17 -4.29 -28.77
N VAL A 30 -18.86 -4.47 -28.97
CA VAL A 30 -18.06 -3.52 -29.75
C VAL A 30 -17.41 -4.18 -30.94
N ILE A 31 -16.63 -5.26 -30.75
CA ILE A 31 -15.84 -5.84 -31.85
C ILE A 31 -16.73 -6.51 -32.87
N ARG A 32 -17.65 -7.39 -32.45
CA ARG A 32 -18.58 -8.08 -33.39
C ARG A 32 -19.44 -7.12 -34.20
N PRO A 33 -20.13 -6.14 -33.61
CA PRO A 33 -20.91 -5.18 -34.38
C PRO A 33 -20.07 -4.43 -35.40
N ILE A 34 -18.87 -3.96 -35.06
CA ILE A 34 -17.99 -3.24 -35.98
C ILE A 34 -17.58 -4.12 -37.17
N THR A 35 -17.23 -5.38 -36.89
CA THR A 35 -16.79 -6.31 -37.96
C THR A 35 -17.93 -6.83 -38.82
N SER A 36 -19.18 -6.82 -38.34
CA SER A 36 -20.37 -7.26 -39.08
C SER A 36 -21.12 -6.13 -39.79
N MET A 37 -20.62 -4.90 -39.75
CA MET A 37 -21.20 -3.76 -40.46
C MET A 37 -21.29 -4.01 -41.98
N THR A 38 -22.38 -3.57 -42.57
CA THR A 38 -22.57 -3.71 -44.02
C THR A 38 -21.71 -2.69 -44.77
N ASP A 39 -20.99 -3.13 -45.79
CA ASP A 39 -20.19 -2.26 -46.65
C ASP A 39 -21.08 -1.36 -47.49
N GLY A 40 -20.71 -0.10 -47.71
CA GLY A 40 -21.44 0.84 -48.54
C GLY A 40 -21.52 2.27 -48.03
N LEU A 41 -20.78 2.58 -46.96
CA LEU A 41 -20.73 3.93 -46.40
C LEU A 41 -19.81 4.83 -47.22
N VAL A 42 -20.38 5.88 -47.79
CA VAL A 42 -19.70 6.75 -48.77
C VAL A 42 -19.08 7.97 -48.15
N SER A 43 -19.44 8.34 -46.92
CA SER A 43 -18.91 9.52 -46.25
C SER A 43 -18.44 9.24 -44.80
N PRO A 44 -17.46 10.00 -44.26
CA PRO A 44 -17.04 9.88 -42.88
C PRO A 44 -18.14 10.13 -41.85
N SER A 45 -19.07 11.04 -42.12
CA SER A 45 -20.24 11.32 -41.28
C SER A 45 -21.22 10.14 -41.24
N ASP A 46 -21.45 9.50 -42.38
CA ASP A 46 -22.35 8.34 -42.48
C ASP A 46 -21.73 7.13 -41.74
N THR A 47 -20.42 6.97 -41.86
CA THR A 47 -19.67 5.93 -41.12
C THR A 47 -19.78 6.11 -39.59
N LEU A 48 -19.68 7.34 -39.10
CA LEU A 48 -19.78 7.63 -37.68
C LEU A 48 -21.19 7.41 -37.14
N THR A 49 -22.21 7.83 -37.92
CA THR A 49 -23.63 7.62 -37.57
C THR A 49 -23.97 6.13 -37.57
N ALA A 50 -23.57 5.41 -38.62
CA ALA A 50 -23.80 3.98 -38.71
C ALA A 50 -23.06 3.19 -37.57
N LEU A 51 -21.84 3.56 -37.25
CA LEU A 51 -21.13 2.97 -36.10
C LEU A 51 -21.85 3.24 -34.79
N ARG A 52 -22.33 4.47 -34.59
CA ARG A 52 -23.08 4.84 -33.41
C ARG A 52 -24.36 4.02 -33.30
N ASP A 53 -25.12 3.89 -34.40
CA ASP A 53 -26.36 3.15 -34.42
C ASP A 53 -26.19 1.65 -34.23
N VAL A 54 -25.10 1.08 -34.75
CA VAL A 54 -24.71 -0.34 -34.54
C VAL A 54 -24.22 -0.60 -33.11
N LEU A 55 -23.52 0.34 -32.49
CA LEU A 55 -22.99 0.22 -31.14
C LEU A 55 -24.03 0.57 -30.05
N ILE A 56 -25.07 1.35 -30.38
CA ILE A 56 -26.13 1.80 -29.45
C ILE A 56 -26.83 0.63 -28.74
N SER A 57 -26.87 -0.57 -29.33
CA SER A 57 -27.51 -1.72 -28.71
C SER A 57 -26.83 -2.24 -27.45
N ALA A 58 -25.66 -1.71 -27.10
CA ALA A 58 -24.81 -2.29 -26.06
C ALA A 58 -24.58 -1.40 -24.85
N VAL A 59 -24.38 -0.07 -25.01
CA VAL A 59 -23.85 0.76 -23.92
C VAL A 59 -23.94 2.26 -24.22
N SER A 60 -23.77 3.12 -23.20
CA SER A 60 -23.65 4.57 -23.45
C SER A 60 -22.42 4.87 -24.30
N ILE A 61 -22.63 5.67 -25.34
CA ILE A 61 -21.62 6.04 -26.32
C ILE A 61 -21.44 7.56 -26.26
N GLU A 62 -20.22 8.01 -26.11
CA GLU A 62 -19.84 9.42 -26.21
C GLU A 62 -18.97 9.65 -27.44
N GLN A 63 -19.23 10.73 -28.17
CA GLN A 63 -18.38 11.14 -29.27
C GLN A 63 -17.30 12.07 -28.75
N VAL A 64 -16.06 11.76 -29.08
CA VAL A 64 -14.86 12.50 -28.66
C VAL A 64 -14.07 12.93 -29.87
N THR A 65 -13.75 14.21 -29.96
CA THR A 65 -13.03 14.80 -31.11
C THR A 65 -11.58 15.17 -30.72
N ASP A 66 -11.32 15.41 -29.44
CA ASP A 66 -10.00 15.75 -28.94
C ASP A 66 -9.21 14.48 -28.55
N PRO A 67 -7.99 14.29 -29.08
CA PRO A 67 -7.13 13.17 -28.70
C PRO A 67 -6.82 13.12 -27.21
N HIS A 68 -6.70 14.27 -26.55
CA HIS A 68 -6.45 14.32 -25.11
C HIS A 68 -7.66 13.81 -24.31
N GLU A 69 -8.86 14.22 -24.70
CA GLU A 69 -10.11 13.74 -24.12
C GLU A 69 -10.28 12.23 -24.37
N ALA A 70 -9.93 11.74 -25.57
CA ALA A 70 -9.95 10.32 -25.87
C ALA A 70 -9.01 9.52 -24.93
N ALA A 71 -7.81 10.04 -24.66
CA ALA A 71 -6.88 9.43 -23.71
C ALA A 71 -7.43 9.44 -22.28
N LEU A 72 -8.10 10.51 -21.85
CA LEU A 72 -8.78 10.58 -20.56
C LEU A 72 -9.88 9.52 -20.44
N ARG A 73 -10.75 9.38 -21.48
CA ARG A 73 -11.79 8.34 -21.49
C ARG A 73 -11.22 6.92 -21.40
N VAL A 74 -10.11 6.66 -22.08
CA VAL A 74 -9.39 5.38 -21.94
C VAL A 74 -8.86 5.21 -20.51
N ALA A 75 -8.32 6.26 -19.90
CA ALA A 75 -7.82 6.23 -18.51
C ALA A 75 -8.96 6.01 -17.49
N GLU A 76 -10.14 6.54 -17.76
CA GLU A 76 -11.37 6.30 -16.98
C GLU A 76 -11.91 4.86 -17.13
N GLY A 77 -11.36 4.08 -18.05
CA GLY A 77 -11.74 2.68 -18.26
C GLY A 77 -12.77 2.47 -19.37
N LEU A 78 -13.06 3.49 -20.18
CA LEU A 78 -13.88 3.31 -21.38
C LEU A 78 -13.06 2.70 -22.52
N CYS A 79 -13.75 2.07 -23.44
CA CYS A 79 -13.17 1.60 -24.69
C CYS A 79 -13.34 2.67 -25.76
N VAL A 80 -12.26 3.09 -26.39
CA VAL A 80 -12.31 4.09 -27.48
C VAL A 80 -12.13 3.41 -28.82
N VAL A 81 -13.08 3.62 -29.71
CA VAL A 81 -13.08 3.13 -31.08
C VAL A 81 -12.64 4.26 -32.02
N LEU A 82 -11.58 4.00 -32.77
CA LEU A 82 -11.02 4.88 -33.79
C LEU A 82 -11.24 4.24 -35.14
N VAL A 83 -11.69 5.01 -36.10
CA VAL A 83 -11.92 4.56 -37.50
C VAL A 83 -11.16 5.46 -38.43
N ASP A 84 -10.52 4.87 -39.43
CA ASP A 84 -9.75 5.62 -40.41
C ASP A 84 -10.64 6.61 -41.19
N SER A 85 -10.09 7.79 -41.46
CA SER A 85 -10.75 8.89 -42.16
C SER A 85 -11.93 9.52 -41.40
N VAL A 86 -12.24 9.13 -40.19
CA VAL A 86 -13.25 9.74 -39.32
C VAL A 86 -12.60 10.67 -38.30
N PRO A 87 -12.94 11.99 -38.26
CA PRO A 87 -12.27 12.95 -37.37
C PRO A 87 -12.77 12.90 -35.93
N ALA A 88 -13.49 11.86 -35.54
CA ALA A 88 -14.01 11.68 -34.19
C ALA A 88 -13.87 10.21 -33.74
N ALA A 89 -13.65 10.01 -32.46
CA ALA A 89 -13.64 8.71 -31.80
C ALA A 89 -14.97 8.46 -31.08
N LEU A 90 -15.31 7.20 -30.85
CA LEU A 90 -16.45 6.79 -30.05
C LEU A 90 -15.97 6.15 -28.76
N ALA A 91 -16.25 6.75 -27.61
CA ALA A 91 -15.97 6.18 -26.28
C ALA A 91 -17.18 5.35 -25.84
N CYS A 92 -16.96 4.04 -25.66
CA CYS A 92 -17.99 3.07 -25.31
C CYS A 92 -17.76 2.59 -23.86
N ASN A 93 -18.79 2.63 -23.04
CA ASN A 93 -18.72 2.09 -21.68
C ASN A 93 -18.91 0.56 -21.71
N VAL A 94 -17.83 -0.18 -21.55
CA VAL A 94 -17.79 -1.64 -21.43
C VAL A 94 -17.05 -2.04 -20.15
N GLN A 95 -17.15 -1.19 -19.13
CA GLN A 95 -16.51 -1.40 -17.84
C GLN A 95 -17.16 -2.57 -17.11
N ARG A 96 -16.34 -3.46 -16.61
CA ARG A 96 -16.73 -4.47 -15.64
C ARG A 96 -15.53 -4.79 -14.77
N TRP A 97 -15.66 -4.47 -13.53
CA TRP A 97 -14.67 -4.80 -12.53
C TRP A 97 -14.86 -6.26 -12.11
N ALA A 98 -13.81 -7.04 -12.13
CA ALA A 98 -13.81 -8.31 -11.42
C ALA A 98 -13.94 -7.97 -9.92
N GLN A 99 -15.17 -7.98 -9.43
CA GLN A 99 -15.45 -7.83 -8.01
C GLN A 99 -15.15 -9.17 -7.33
N ARG A 100 -13.86 -9.43 -7.02
CA ARG A 100 -13.58 -10.18 -5.81
C ARG A 100 -13.93 -9.22 -4.67
N THR A 101 -14.69 -9.67 -3.71
CA THR A 101 -14.99 -8.89 -2.50
C THR A 101 -13.66 -8.36 -1.97
N PRO A 102 -13.42 -7.05 -1.90
CA PRO A 102 -12.18 -6.53 -1.34
C PRO A 102 -12.15 -6.98 0.12
N ASP A 103 -11.20 -7.82 0.47
CA ASP A 103 -10.96 -8.14 1.86
C ASP A 103 -10.39 -6.90 2.53
N GLU A 104 -10.85 -6.63 3.74
CA GLU A 104 -10.34 -5.53 4.56
C GLU A 104 -8.86 -5.78 4.84
N PRO A 105 -7.98 -4.76 4.71
CA PRO A 105 -6.56 -4.90 4.98
C PRO A 105 -6.33 -5.48 6.37
N THR A 106 -5.55 -6.53 6.45
CA THR A 106 -5.40 -7.25 7.72
C THR A 106 -4.39 -6.62 8.66
N THR A 107 -3.42 -5.89 8.11
CA THR A 107 -2.32 -5.27 8.86
C THR A 107 -2.52 -3.76 9.04
N GLU A 108 -3.36 -3.12 8.21
CA GLU A 108 -3.59 -1.68 8.22
C GLU A 108 -5.10 -1.39 8.33
N ALA A 109 -5.76 -1.93 9.37
CA ALA A 109 -7.18 -1.65 9.64
C ALA A 109 -7.38 -0.16 9.95
N THR A 110 -8.44 0.44 9.40
CA THR A 110 -8.80 1.85 9.62
C THR A 110 -10.24 1.98 10.07
N ILE A 111 -10.49 2.95 10.98
CA ILE A 111 -11.82 3.29 11.45
C ILE A 111 -12.56 4.05 10.36
N ARG A 112 -11.87 4.99 9.70
CA ARG A 112 -12.42 5.84 8.64
C ARG A 112 -11.57 5.75 7.39
N GLY A 113 -12.21 5.52 6.24
CA GLY A 113 -11.53 5.43 4.94
C GLY A 113 -12.01 4.25 4.11
N SER A 114 -11.29 3.99 3.02
CA SER A 114 -11.57 2.84 2.17
C SER A 114 -11.23 1.54 2.91
N LYS A 115 -12.12 0.56 2.83
CA LYS A 115 -11.90 -0.79 3.34
C LYS A 115 -11.33 -1.75 2.28
N GLU A 116 -11.08 -1.24 1.08
CA GLU A 116 -10.47 -2.02 0.00
C GLU A 116 -8.98 -2.21 0.26
N GLY A 117 -8.51 -3.47 0.32
CA GLY A 117 -7.12 -3.87 0.35
C GLY A 117 -6.63 -4.37 -1.01
N PHE A 118 -5.34 -4.35 -1.25
CA PHE A 118 -4.72 -5.05 -2.37
C PHE A 118 -4.87 -6.56 -2.20
N VAL A 119 -4.83 -7.26 -3.32
CA VAL A 119 -4.92 -8.73 -3.40
C VAL A 119 -3.64 -9.31 -4.03
N GLU A 120 -3.54 -10.63 -4.11
CA GLU A 120 -2.35 -11.28 -4.67
C GLU A 120 -2.18 -11.06 -6.18
N SER A 121 -3.26 -10.72 -6.91
CA SER A 121 -3.22 -10.53 -8.37
C SER A 121 -2.75 -9.13 -8.75
N LEU A 122 -1.59 -9.04 -9.43
CA LEU A 122 -1.05 -7.78 -9.96
C LEU A 122 -2.04 -7.04 -10.86
N ARG A 123 -2.81 -7.74 -11.68
CA ARG A 123 -3.80 -7.13 -12.59
C ARG A 123 -4.94 -6.46 -11.83
N VAL A 124 -5.42 -7.10 -10.77
CA VAL A 124 -6.46 -6.51 -9.92
C VAL A 124 -5.91 -5.26 -9.23
N ASN A 125 -4.71 -5.34 -8.68
CA ASN A 125 -4.06 -4.24 -7.97
C ASN A 125 -3.80 -3.03 -8.89
N THR A 126 -3.30 -3.26 -10.10
CA THR A 126 -3.11 -2.20 -11.10
C THR A 126 -4.43 -1.59 -11.54
N SER A 127 -5.50 -2.39 -11.66
CA SER A 127 -6.85 -1.92 -11.98
C SER A 127 -7.42 -1.04 -10.85
N MET A 128 -7.18 -1.39 -9.58
CA MET A 128 -7.59 -0.59 -8.43
C MET A 128 -6.92 0.79 -8.44
N LEU A 129 -5.63 0.86 -8.79
CA LEU A 129 -4.91 2.13 -8.91
C LEU A 129 -5.44 2.98 -10.08
N ARG A 130 -5.65 2.38 -11.26
CA ARG A 130 -6.22 3.07 -12.43
C ARG A 130 -7.62 3.61 -12.16
N ARG A 131 -8.43 2.90 -11.40
CA ARG A 131 -9.77 3.36 -11.00
C ARG A 131 -9.73 4.58 -10.07
N ARG A 132 -8.70 4.68 -9.23
CA ARG A 132 -8.52 5.80 -8.29
C ARG A 132 -7.78 6.99 -8.91
N ILE A 133 -6.90 6.71 -9.86
CA ILE A 133 -6.14 7.71 -10.63
C ILE A 133 -6.53 7.54 -12.11
N ALA A 134 -7.64 8.17 -12.50
CA ALA A 134 -8.12 8.22 -13.87
C ALA A 134 -7.36 9.30 -14.68
N ASP A 135 -6.04 9.18 -14.77
CA ASP A 135 -5.15 10.12 -15.45
C ASP A 135 -4.22 9.35 -16.40
N PRO A 136 -4.10 9.74 -17.67
CA PRO A 136 -3.22 9.09 -18.64
C PRO A 136 -1.73 9.17 -18.26
N ARG A 137 -1.34 10.07 -17.37
CA ARG A 137 0.03 10.16 -16.83
C ARG A 137 0.36 9.04 -15.84
N LEU A 138 -0.62 8.26 -15.37
CA LEU A 138 -0.34 7.09 -14.55
C LEU A 138 0.35 6.02 -15.39
N HIS A 139 1.65 5.89 -15.19
CA HIS A 139 2.49 4.94 -15.91
C HIS A 139 2.67 3.67 -15.08
N ILE A 140 2.43 2.53 -15.71
CA ILE A 140 2.60 1.20 -15.12
C ILE A 140 3.49 0.39 -16.06
N GLU A 141 4.70 0.09 -15.60
CA GLU A 141 5.70 -0.65 -16.35
C GLU A 141 5.84 -2.06 -15.78
N GLU A 142 5.47 -3.07 -16.55
CA GLU A 142 5.56 -4.47 -16.15
C GLU A 142 6.91 -5.08 -16.54
N ARG A 143 7.50 -5.82 -15.61
CA ARG A 143 8.76 -6.56 -15.78
C ARG A 143 8.63 -7.96 -15.20
N ARG A 144 9.48 -8.87 -15.65
CA ARG A 144 9.59 -10.21 -15.08
C ARG A 144 10.93 -10.35 -14.36
N LEU A 145 10.87 -10.69 -13.08
CA LEU A 145 12.04 -10.91 -12.23
C LEU A 145 12.08 -12.37 -11.76
N GLY A 146 13.30 -12.84 -11.46
CA GLY A 146 13.54 -14.24 -11.11
C GLY A 146 13.81 -15.12 -12.33
N ARG A 147 14.89 -15.87 -12.28
CA ARG A 147 15.32 -16.77 -13.39
C ARG A 147 14.35 -17.91 -13.60
N ILE A 148 13.84 -18.49 -12.51
CA ILE A 148 12.94 -19.66 -12.52
C ILE A 148 11.48 -19.22 -12.43
N THR A 149 11.12 -18.42 -11.43
CA THR A 149 9.70 -18.05 -11.19
C THR A 149 9.17 -17.05 -12.21
N ARG A 150 10.03 -16.17 -12.77
CA ARG A 150 9.64 -15.15 -13.75
C ARG A 150 8.45 -14.33 -13.28
N THR A 151 8.46 -13.98 -11.99
CA THR A 151 7.37 -13.25 -11.31
C THR A 151 7.15 -11.90 -11.96
N LEU A 152 5.89 -11.55 -12.19
CA LEU A 152 5.50 -10.25 -12.72
C LEU A 152 5.65 -9.20 -11.63
N VAL A 153 6.33 -8.10 -11.97
CA VAL A 153 6.50 -6.94 -11.10
C VAL A 153 6.12 -5.69 -11.89
N ALA A 154 5.29 -4.84 -11.31
CA ALA A 154 4.89 -3.58 -11.93
C ALA A 154 5.49 -2.39 -11.16
N VAL A 155 6.16 -1.50 -11.89
CA VAL A 155 6.60 -0.20 -11.40
C VAL A 155 5.56 0.84 -11.75
N VAL A 156 5.01 1.52 -10.75
CA VAL A 156 3.92 2.48 -10.89
C VAL A 156 4.38 3.87 -10.48
N HIS A 157 4.16 4.86 -11.34
CA HIS A 157 4.47 6.25 -11.05
C HIS A 157 3.61 7.21 -11.88
N ILE A 158 3.52 8.47 -11.49
CA ILE A 158 2.84 9.52 -12.26
C ILE A 158 3.89 10.31 -13.02
N GLN A 159 3.79 10.30 -14.34
CA GLN A 159 4.71 11.03 -15.22
C GLN A 159 4.58 12.55 -14.98
N GLY A 160 5.71 13.24 -14.85
CA GLY A 160 5.76 14.68 -14.56
C GLY A 160 5.61 15.03 -13.07
N VAL A 161 5.23 14.07 -12.21
CA VAL A 161 5.20 14.24 -10.75
C VAL A 161 6.38 13.51 -10.10
N ALA A 162 6.60 12.25 -10.46
CA ALA A 162 7.76 11.50 -10.00
C ALA A 162 9.07 12.04 -10.64
N ARG A 163 10.12 12.16 -9.83
CA ARG A 163 11.43 12.63 -10.30
C ARG A 163 12.06 11.61 -11.23
N PRO A 164 12.52 12.00 -12.45
CA PRO A 164 13.11 11.07 -13.41
C PRO A 164 14.32 10.31 -12.86
N SER A 165 15.14 10.96 -12.01
CA SER A 165 16.29 10.31 -11.37
C SER A 165 15.89 9.15 -10.46
N VAL A 166 14.77 9.28 -9.71
CA VAL A 166 14.27 8.22 -8.85
C VAL A 166 13.71 7.05 -9.67
N ILE A 167 12.98 7.36 -10.75
CA ILE A 167 12.47 6.33 -11.68
C ILE A 167 13.63 5.52 -12.25
N GLN A 168 14.69 6.21 -12.70
CA GLN A 168 15.86 5.57 -13.29
C GLN A 168 16.62 4.72 -12.27
N GLU A 169 16.73 5.19 -11.02
CA GLU A 169 17.35 4.44 -9.92
C GLU A 169 16.57 3.15 -9.61
N VAL A 170 15.23 3.23 -9.52
CA VAL A 170 14.39 2.03 -9.34
C VAL A 170 14.59 1.04 -10.46
N ARG A 171 14.58 1.50 -11.71
CA ARG A 171 14.85 0.63 -12.87
C ARG A 171 16.21 -0.04 -12.80
N SER A 172 17.25 0.76 -12.49
CA SER A 172 18.63 0.25 -12.37
C SER A 172 18.77 -0.81 -11.27
N ARG A 173 18.08 -0.65 -10.15
CA ARG A 173 18.08 -1.64 -9.06
C ARG A 173 17.35 -2.91 -9.46
N LEU A 174 16.17 -2.78 -10.06
CA LEU A 174 15.42 -3.95 -10.55
C LEU A 174 16.18 -4.72 -11.63
N ASP A 175 16.93 -4.03 -12.49
CA ASP A 175 17.77 -4.64 -13.52
C ASP A 175 18.98 -5.41 -12.93
N LYS A 176 19.42 -5.05 -11.73
CA LYS A 176 20.51 -5.73 -11.00
C LYS A 176 20.04 -6.92 -10.16
N VAL A 177 18.73 -7.13 -10.03
CA VAL A 177 18.19 -8.26 -9.27
C VAL A 177 18.58 -9.56 -9.96
N ASP A 178 19.44 -10.31 -9.31
CA ASP A 178 19.87 -11.65 -9.73
C ASP A 178 19.44 -12.69 -8.70
N ALA A 179 18.23 -13.19 -8.87
CA ALA A 179 17.62 -14.20 -8.01
C ALA A 179 16.93 -15.26 -8.84
N ASP A 180 16.88 -16.49 -8.32
CA ASP A 180 16.17 -17.58 -9.00
C ASP A 180 14.65 -17.43 -8.83
N SER A 181 14.22 -16.93 -7.67
CA SER A 181 12.82 -16.83 -7.30
C SER A 181 12.53 -15.54 -6.56
N ILE A 182 11.39 -14.90 -6.88
CA ILE A 182 10.79 -13.81 -6.12
C ILE A 182 9.34 -14.20 -5.90
N GLN A 183 8.98 -14.55 -4.66
CA GLN A 183 7.65 -15.02 -4.30
C GLN A 183 6.87 -13.99 -3.48
N GLU A 184 7.59 -13.05 -2.85
CA GLU A 184 7.00 -12.07 -1.94
C GLU A 184 7.72 -10.72 -2.06
N SER A 185 6.99 -9.63 -1.78
CA SER A 185 7.52 -8.27 -1.85
C SER A 185 8.71 -8.02 -0.93
N GLY A 186 8.76 -8.66 0.26
CA GLY A 186 9.87 -8.53 1.19
C GLY A 186 11.20 -9.08 0.65
N GLN A 187 11.17 -10.13 -0.18
CA GLN A 187 12.37 -10.62 -0.86
C GLN A 187 12.91 -9.59 -1.87
N LEU A 188 12.00 -8.95 -2.62
CA LEU A 188 12.38 -7.89 -3.54
C LEU A 188 12.90 -6.66 -2.79
N GLU A 189 12.27 -6.29 -1.67
CA GLU A 189 12.69 -5.20 -0.81
C GLU A 189 14.15 -5.36 -0.39
N GLU A 190 14.54 -6.53 0.12
CA GLU A 190 15.90 -6.84 0.54
C GLU A 190 16.91 -6.68 -0.60
N LEU A 191 16.55 -7.09 -1.83
CA LEU A 191 17.43 -7.02 -3.00
C LEU A 191 17.62 -5.61 -3.55
N ILE A 192 16.68 -4.68 -3.29
CA ILE A 192 16.74 -3.30 -3.81
C ILE A 192 17.10 -2.25 -2.76
N MET A 193 17.18 -2.61 -1.48
CA MET A 193 17.46 -1.65 -0.41
C MET A 193 18.91 -1.16 -0.41
N ASP A 194 19.13 0.10 0.07
CA ASP A 194 20.44 0.74 0.09
C ASP A 194 21.38 0.20 1.18
N ALA A 195 20.79 -0.14 2.32
CA ALA A 195 21.54 -0.43 3.54
C ALA A 195 20.93 -1.62 4.27
N PRO A 196 21.28 -2.87 3.91
CA PRO A 196 20.67 -4.07 4.47
C PRO A 196 20.87 -4.24 5.99
N PHE A 197 21.88 -3.58 6.55
CA PHE A 197 22.15 -3.60 8.00
C PHE A 197 21.56 -2.39 8.76
N SER A 198 20.87 -1.48 8.05
CA SER A 198 20.22 -0.34 8.71
C SER A 198 18.90 -0.79 9.36
N PRO A 199 18.66 -0.42 10.64
CA PRO A 199 17.36 -0.65 11.27
C PRO A 199 16.25 0.26 10.67
N PHE A 200 16.62 1.25 9.87
CA PHE A 200 15.68 2.17 9.23
C PHE A 200 15.50 1.77 7.76
N PRO A 201 14.34 1.21 7.39
CA PRO A 201 14.08 0.81 6.02
C PRO A 201 13.96 2.03 5.10
N THR A 202 14.48 1.89 3.88
CA THR A 202 14.40 2.89 2.81
C THR A 202 13.23 2.68 1.86
N THR A 203 12.49 1.60 2.09
CA THR A 203 11.24 1.24 1.42
C THR A 203 10.12 1.18 2.46
N ALA A 204 8.92 1.58 2.08
CA ALA A 204 7.73 1.37 2.90
C ALA A 204 6.78 0.42 2.18
N ARG A 205 5.94 -0.29 2.92
CA ARG A 205 4.97 -1.24 2.36
C ARG A 205 3.55 -0.88 2.80
N THR A 206 2.57 -1.25 1.98
CA THR A 206 1.16 -1.08 2.32
C THR A 206 0.28 -2.09 1.60
N GLU A 207 -0.79 -2.53 2.26
CA GLU A 207 -1.91 -3.28 1.66
C GLU A 207 -3.01 -2.34 1.13
N ARG A 208 -2.87 -1.02 1.30
CA ARG A 208 -3.93 -0.05 1.06
C ARG A 208 -3.76 0.72 -0.23
N PRO A 209 -4.74 0.63 -1.17
CA PRO A 209 -4.72 1.42 -2.41
C PRO A 209 -4.80 2.93 -2.19
N ASP A 210 -5.49 3.41 -1.16
CA ASP A 210 -5.60 4.85 -0.86
C ASP A 210 -4.26 5.43 -0.38
N ARG A 211 -3.49 4.67 0.40
CA ARG A 211 -2.16 5.09 0.87
C ARG A 211 -1.17 5.23 -0.29
N ILE A 212 -1.11 4.22 -1.18
CA ILE A 212 -0.21 4.30 -2.34
C ILE A 212 -0.58 5.44 -3.28
N VAL A 213 -1.89 5.70 -3.51
CA VAL A 213 -2.35 6.82 -4.33
C VAL A 213 -1.86 8.16 -3.77
N GLY A 214 -1.98 8.38 -2.46
CA GLY A 214 -1.46 9.59 -1.82
C GLY A 214 0.04 9.77 -2.09
N HIS A 215 0.82 8.70 -1.96
CA HIS A 215 2.27 8.77 -2.18
C HIS A 215 2.67 8.90 -3.66
N LEU A 216 1.90 8.32 -4.60
CA LEU A 216 2.10 8.56 -6.02
C LEU A 216 1.87 10.02 -6.40
N LEU A 217 0.87 10.69 -5.80
CA LEU A 217 0.60 12.12 -5.98
C LEU A 217 1.71 13.00 -5.39
N GLU A 218 2.45 12.52 -4.39
CA GLU A 218 3.66 13.16 -3.84
C GLU A 218 4.93 12.90 -4.67
N GLY A 219 4.84 12.14 -5.76
CA GLY A 219 5.97 11.84 -6.66
C GLY A 219 6.81 10.63 -6.25
N ARG A 220 6.30 9.77 -5.38
CA ARG A 220 6.92 8.48 -5.05
C ARG A 220 6.56 7.43 -6.10
N ILE A 221 7.22 6.28 -6.01
CA ILE A 221 7.05 5.16 -6.92
C ILE A 221 6.51 3.98 -6.14
N GLY A 222 5.50 3.30 -6.71
CA GLY A 222 4.99 2.05 -6.21
C GLY A 222 5.59 0.86 -6.96
N ILE A 223 5.90 -0.22 -6.25
CA ILE A 223 6.35 -1.48 -6.84
C ILE A 223 5.37 -2.56 -6.37
N ILE A 224 4.66 -3.16 -7.31
CA ILE A 224 3.67 -4.22 -7.08
C ILE A 224 4.30 -5.53 -7.53
N VAL A 225 4.28 -6.53 -6.66
CA VAL A 225 4.76 -7.88 -6.96
C VAL A 225 3.57 -8.81 -7.07
N ASP A 226 3.51 -9.62 -8.11
CA ASP A 226 2.44 -10.62 -8.28
C ASP A 226 2.58 -11.73 -7.23
N GLY A 227 1.49 -12.13 -6.61
CA GLY A 227 1.46 -13.14 -5.56
C GLY A 227 1.42 -12.59 -4.13
N THR A 228 1.49 -11.26 -3.94
CA THR A 228 1.44 -10.62 -2.62
C THR A 228 0.52 -9.40 -2.61
N PRO A 229 -0.25 -9.16 -1.52
CA PRO A 229 -1.07 -7.96 -1.37
C PRO A 229 -0.26 -6.72 -0.96
N PHE A 230 1.03 -6.88 -0.66
CA PHE A 230 1.88 -5.76 -0.24
C PHE A 230 2.49 -5.03 -1.44
N VAL A 231 2.27 -3.74 -1.49
CA VAL A 231 2.91 -2.82 -2.46
C VAL A 231 4.02 -2.06 -1.77
N LEU A 232 5.21 -2.07 -2.38
CA LEU A 232 6.35 -1.30 -1.89
C LEU A 232 6.27 0.14 -2.39
N MET A 233 6.65 1.09 -1.54
CA MET A 233 6.70 2.51 -1.84
C MET A 233 8.13 3.02 -1.68
N VAL A 234 8.67 3.65 -2.71
CA VAL A 234 10.04 4.16 -2.73
C VAL A 234 10.11 5.58 -3.30
N PRO A 235 11.04 6.40 -2.81
CA PRO A 235 11.83 6.23 -1.61
C PRO A 235 10.99 6.46 -0.34
N ALA A 236 11.25 5.71 0.72
CA ALA A 236 10.65 5.95 2.02
C ALA A 236 11.52 6.91 2.85
N ASN A 237 10.87 7.68 3.70
CA ASN A 237 11.50 8.49 4.72
C ASN A 237 10.85 8.21 6.08
N PHE A 238 11.53 8.56 7.16
CA PHE A 238 11.05 8.29 8.51
C PHE A 238 9.65 8.87 8.78
N ALA A 239 9.33 10.05 8.22
CA ALA A 239 8.02 10.67 8.40
C ALA A 239 6.85 9.81 7.86
N MET A 240 7.08 8.94 6.87
CA MET A 240 6.04 8.04 6.34
C MET A 240 5.56 7.01 7.38
N TYR A 241 6.42 6.61 8.30
CA TYR A 241 6.06 5.67 9.36
C TYR A 241 5.26 6.33 10.49
N LEU A 242 5.34 7.65 10.59
CA LEU A 242 4.60 8.46 11.57
C LEU A 242 3.26 8.97 11.03
N THR A 243 2.98 8.78 9.73
CA THR A 243 1.75 9.24 9.09
C THR A 243 0.90 8.07 8.67
N THR A 244 -0.41 8.18 8.88
CA THR A 244 -1.41 7.23 8.40
C THR A 244 -2.38 7.93 7.46
N PRO A 245 -3.05 7.21 6.54
CA PRO A 245 -4.08 7.81 5.67
C PRO A 245 -5.20 8.49 6.46
N GLU A 246 -5.53 7.97 7.63
CA GLU A 246 -6.58 8.54 8.51
C GLU A 246 -6.29 9.99 8.91
N ASP A 247 -5.01 10.35 9.06
CA ASP A 247 -4.61 11.72 9.41
C ASP A 247 -5.05 12.76 8.36
N TYR A 248 -5.33 12.31 7.12
CA TYR A 248 -5.82 13.13 6.01
C TYR A 248 -7.34 13.06 5.82
N PHE A 249 -8.00 12.09 6.45
CA PHE A 249 -9.47 11.91 6.37
C PHE A 249 -10.19 12.60 7.52
N GLU A 250 -9.46 13.03 8.54
CA GLU A 250 -9.96 13.79 9.68
C GLU A 250 -9.73 15.30 9.49
N LEU A 251 -10.35 16.11 10.38
CA LEU A 251 -10.10 17.54 10.42
C LEU A 251 -8.63 17.81 10.73
N SER A 252 -8.05 18.80 10.08
CA SER A 252 -6.60 19.09 10.14
C SER A 252 -6.04 19.22 11.57
N TYR A 253 -6.80 19.81 12.49
CA TYR A 253 -6.41 19.94 13.89
C TYR A 253 -6.43 18.58 14.62
N ALA A 254 -7.41 17.73 14.32
CA ALA A 254 -7.51 16.39 14.92
C ALA A 254 -6.37 15.47 14.41
N GLY A 255 -6.12 15.46 13.09
CA GLY A 255 -5.00 14.73 12.50
C GLY A 255 -3.63 15.23 13.01
N THR A 256 -3.47 16.53 13.20
CA THR A 256 -2.23 17.09 13.79
C THR A 256 -2.05 16.64 15.23
N PHE A 257 -3.11 16.64 16.04
CA PHE A 257 -3.08 16.18 17.42
C PHE A 257 -2.70 14.69 17.53
N VAL A 258 -3.31 13.84 16.69
CA VAL A 258 -3.00 12.41 16.65
C VAL A 258 -1.53 12.16 16.24
N ARG A 259 -1.01 12.92 15.26
CA ARG A 259 0.42 12.86 14.89
C ARG A 259 1.34 13.24 16.04
N LEU A 260 0.97 14.26 16.81
CA LEU A 260 1.75 14.69 17.98
C LEU A 260 1.77 13.61 19.05
N ILE A 261 0.62 12.96 19.33
CA ILE A 261 0.54 11.81 20.26
C ILE A 261 1.44 10.68 19.76
N ARG A 262 1.40 10.34 18.47
CA ARG A 262 2.24 9.29 17.89
C ARG A 262 3.72 9.59 18.00
N LEU A 263 4.13 10.86 17.79
CA LEU A 263 5.51 11.29 18.01
C LEU A 263 5.90 11.19 19.48
N LEU A 264 5.00 11.58 20.39
CA LEU A 264 5.22 11.43 21.83
C LEU A 264 5.34 9.95 22.23
N SER A 265 4.49 9.09 21.71
CA SER A 265 4.54 7.64 21.95
C SER A 265 5.87 7.06 21.49
N LEU A 266 6.37 7.45 20.32
CA LEU A 266 7.69 7.05 19.86
C LEU A 266 8.80 7.53 20.82
N ALA A 267 8.73 8.79 21.28
CA ALA A 267 9.70 9.32 22.24
C ALA A 267 9.65 8.55 23.58
N VAL A 268 8.46 8.24 24.07
CA VAL A 268 8.25 7.44 25.30
C VAL A 268 8.82 6.04 25.10
N SER A 269 8.47 5.37 24.02
CA SER A 269 8.96 4.03 23.71
C SER A 269 10.50 3.94 23.68
N LEU A 270 11.15 4.95 23.11
CA LEU A 270 12.60 4.96 22.96
C LEU A 270 13.34 5.41 24.23
N LEU A 271 12.80 6.41 24.93
CA LEU A 271 13.54 7.11 25.99
C LEU A 271 13.14 6.71 27.40
N LEU A 272 11.91 6.23 27.63
CA LEU A 272 11.39 6.05 28.99
C LEU A 272 12.21 5.03 29.82
N PRO A 273 12.59 3.85 29.32
CA PRO A 273 13.40 2.90 30.09
C PRO A 273 14.78 3.45 30.42
N SER A 274 15.42 4.07 29.43
CA SER A 274 16.77 4.67 29.64
C SER A 274 16.74 5.86 30.60
N LEU A 275 15.68 6.69 30.51
CA LEU A 275 15.47 7.81 31.42
C LEU A 275 15.27 7.31 32.89
N TYR A 276 14.44 6.26 33.05
CA TYR A 276 14.25 5.65 34.36
C TYR A 276 15.55 5.15 34.95
N VAL A 277 16.35 4.40 34.19
CA VAL A 277 17.66 3.91 34.62
C VAL A 277 18.60 5.08 34.96
N ALA A 278 18.67 6.11 34.13
CA ALA A 278 19.52 7.27 34.31
C ALA A 278 19.16 8.03 35.59
N VAL A 279 17.87 8.30 35.80
CA VAL A 279 17.44 9.06 36.99
C VAL A 279 17.58 8.26 38.28
N THR A 280 17.23 6.98 38.27
CA THR A 280 17.30 6.15 39.50
C THR A 280 18.72 5.73 39.87
N THR A 281 19.63 5.67 38.90
CA THR A 281 21.01 5.19 39.15
C THR A 281 22.03 6.34 39.29
N PHE A 282 21.94 7.35 38.41
CA PHE A 282 22.96 8.37 38.26
C PHE A 282 22.55 9.77 38.71
N HIS A 283 21.24 10.09 38.61
CA HIS A 283 20.73 11.45 38.82
C HIS A 283 19.57 11.46 39.83
N GLN A 284 19.78 10.80 40.98
CA GLN A 284 18.74 10.68 42.02
C GLN A 284 18.32 12.03 42.60
N GLU A 285 19.22 13.02 42.58
CA GLU A 285 18.96 14.38 43.07
C GLU A 285 17.87 15.12 42.25
N MET A 286 17.58 14.66 41.05
CA MET A 286 16.49 15.25 40.22
C MET A 286 15.09 14.88 40.72
N LEU A 287 14.99 13.87 41.59
CA LEU A 287 13.70 13.41 42.09
C LEU A 287 13.35 14.05 43.44
N PRO A 288 12.12 14.36 43.72
CA PRO A 288 11.67 14.75 45.06
C PRO A 288 11.99 13.65 46.07
N THR A 289 12.48 14.02 47.26
CA THR A 289 12.89 13.08 48.31
C THR A 289 11.84 12.00 48.64
N PRO A 290 10.52 12.32 48.76
CA PRO A 290 9.53 11.28 49.01
C PRO A 290 9.45 10.21 47.90
N LEU A 291 9.68 10.62 46.65
CA LEU A 291 9.67 9.71 45.51
C LEU A 291 10.91 8.81 45.49
N ILE A 292 12.08 9.37 45.80
CA ILE A 292 13.32 8.59 45.94
C ILE A 292 13.17 7.50 47.00
N LEU A 293 12.65 7.87 48.19
CA LEU A 293 12.45 6.92 49.29
C LEU A 293 11.44 5.82 48.88
N SER A 294 10.36 6.18 48.19
CA SER A 294 9.39 5.21 47.70
C SER A 294 9.99 4.24 46.67
N ILE A 295 10.79 4.74 45.74
CA ILE A 295 11.48 3.92 44.75
C ILE A 295 12.48 2.99 45.40
N ALA A 296 13.28 3.52 46.34
CA ALA A 296 14.29 2.76 47.10
C ALA A 296 13.64 1.60 47.89
N ALA A 297 12.52 1.89 48.59
CA ALA A 297 11.80 0.88 49.35
C ALA A 297 11.21 -0.24 48.44
N GLN A 298 10.74 0.11 47.24
CA GLN A 298 10.23 -0.89 46.30
C GLN A 298 11.32 -1.74 45.63
N ARG A 299 12.58 -1.27 45.65
CA ARG A 299 13.74 -1.96 45.09
C ARG A 299 14.57 -2.70 46.10
N GLU A 300 14.32 -2.53 47.41
CA GLU A 300 15.11 -3.16 48.46
C GLU A 300 15.18 -4.68 48.37
N GLY A 301 14.10 -5.32 47.87
CA GLY A 301 14.02 -6.77 47.66
C GLY A 301 14.52 -7.28 46.31
N VAL A 302 14.93 -6.40 45.39
CA VAL A 302 15.34 -6.80 44.04
C VAL A 302 16.86 -6.98 43.96
N PRO A 303 17.34 -8.17 43.57
CA PRO A 303 18.79 -8.48 43.58
C PRO A 303 19.56 -7.86 42.41
N PHE A 304 18.87 -7.28 41.41
CA PHE A 304 19.48 -6.79 40.18
C PHE A 304 19.62 -5.26 40.14
N PRO A 305 20.68 -4.72 39.50
CA PRO A 305 20.73 -3.31 39.14
C PRO A 305 19.58 -2.91 38.19
N ALA A 306 19.14 -1.64 38.23
CA ALA A 306 18.02 -1.14 37.41
C ALA A 306 18.18 -1.42 35.91
N PHE A 307 19.39 -1.37 35.38
CA PHE A 307 19.66 -1.68 33.98
C PHE A 307 19.38 -3.15 33.65
N VAL A 308 19.80 -4.08 34.48
CA VAL A 308 19.60 -5.53 34.29
C VAL A 308 18.13 -5.87 34.44
N GLU A 309 17.44 -5.26 35.40
CA GLU A 309 16.00 -5.38 35.59
C GLU A 309 15.21 -4.92 34.35
N ALA A 310 15.57 -3.75 33.80
CA ALA A 310 14.97 -3.23 32.57
C ALA A 310 15.20 -4.19 31.40
N LEU A 311 16.42 -4.67 31.20
CA LEU A 311 16.77 -5.57 30.11
C LEU A 311 15.99 -6.90 30.17
N ILE A 312 15.91 -7.49 31.38
CA ILE A 312 15.13 -8.73 31.59
C ILE A 312 13.64 -8.51 31.21
N MET A 313 13.07 -7.40 31.68
CA MET A 313 11.67 -7.10 31.42
C MET A 313 11.40 -6.80 29.94
N GLU A 314 12.26 -6.06 29.25
CA GLU A 314 12.13 -5.78 27.82
C GLU A 314 12.23 -7.08 26.99
N VAL A 315 13.18 -7.96 27.31
CA VAL A 315 13.30 -9.25 26.65
C VAL A 315 12.07 -10.13 26.90
N MET A 316 11.58 -10.18 28.14
CA MET A 316 10.35 -10.94 28.46
C MET A 316 9.14 -10.39 27.72
N PHE A 317 8.99 -9.08 27.69
CA PHE A 317 7.90 -8.43 26.96
C PHE A 317 7.97 -8.76 25.47
N GLU A 318 9.16 -8.70 24.85
CA GLU A 318 9.35 -9.03 23.43
C GLU A 318 9.03 -10.50 23.13
N LEU A 319 9.44 -11.43 24.02
CA LEU A 319 9.09 -12.84 23.88
C LEU A 319 7.57 -13.09 23.92
N ILE A 320 6.86 -12.39 24.82
CA ILE A 320 5.39 -12.52 24.91
C ILE A 320 4.74 -11.92 23.65
N ARG A 321 5.22 -10.78 23.16
CA ARG A 321 4.74 -10.13 21.96
C ARG A 321 4.94 -11.02 20.73
N GLU A 322 6.13 -11.58 20.56
CA GLU A 322 6.46 -12.50 19.46
C GLU A 322 5.59 -13.76 19.50
N ALA A 323 5.40 -14.35 20.69
CA ALA A 323 4.50 -15.49 20.87
C ALA A 323 3.07 -15.12 20.49
N GLY A 324 2.60 -13.94 20.86
CA GLY A 324 1.26 -13.45 20.55
C GLY A 324 1.00 -13.28 19.04
N ILE A 325 1.99 -12.83 18.30
CA ILE A 325 1.91 -12.65 16.83
C ILE A 325 1.81 -14.00 16.10
N ARG A 326 2.48 -15.04 16.61
CA ARG A 326 2.49 -16.39 16.00
C ARG A 326 1.23 -17.20 16.30
N LEU A 327 0.44 -16.80 17.29
CA LEU A 327 -0.80 -17.50 17.64
C LEU A 327 -1.95 -17.07 16.70
N PRO A 328 -2.98 -17.93 16.53
CA PRO A 328 -4.18 -17.56 15.80
C PRO A 328 -4.81 -16.28 16.34
N ARG A 329 -5.30 -15.39 15.45
CA ARG A 329 -5.83 -14.06 15.78
C ARG A 329 -6.87 -14.03 16.88
N VAL A 330 -7.62 -15.11 17.06
CA VAL A 330 -8.67 -15.21 18.10
C VAL A 330 -8.06 -15.37 19.51
N ILE A 331 -6.89 -16.01 19.60
CA ILE A 331 -6.28 -16.42 20.88
C ILE A 331 -5.06 -15.55 21.22
N GLY A 332 -4.31 -15.09 20.22
CA GLY A 332 -3.06 -14.35 20.41
C GLY A 332 -3.16 -13.15 21.36
N PRO A 333 -4.10 -12.20 21.16
CA PRO A 333 -4.25 -11.04 22.04
C PRO A 333 -4.61 -11.43 23.48
N ALA A 334 -5.46 -12.44 23.67
CA ALA A 334 -5.86 -12.90 25.00
C ALA A 334 -4.68 -13.50 25.77
N ILE A 335 -3.86 -14.33 25.12
CA ILE A 335 -2.66 -14.92 25.75
C ILE A 335 -1.61 -13.85 26.04
N SER A 336 -1.44 -12.88 25.16
CA SER A 336 -0.51 -11.78 25.41
C SER A 336 -0.91 -10.95 26.64
N ILE A 337 -2.19 -10.60 26.78
CA ILE A 337 -2.68 -9.84 27.94
C ILE A 337 -2.51 -10.66 29.23
N VAL A 338 -2.94 -11.91 29.22
CA VAL A 338 -2.82 -12.79 30.40
C VAL A 338 -1.34 -13.05 30.72
N GLY A 339 -0.52 -13.28 29.71
CA GLY A 339 0.93 -13.49 29.86
C GLY A 339 1.60 -12.30 30.57
N VAL A 340 1.37 -11.08 30.08
CA VAL A 340 1.94 -9.86 30.67
C VAL A 340 1.47 -9.67 32.12
N LEU A 341 0.16 -9.87 32.37
CA LEU A 341 -0.40 -9.69 33.72
C LEU A 341 0.14 -10.74 34.70
N VAL A 342 0.08 -12.02 34.34
CA VAL A 342 0.48 -13.14 35.22
C VAL A 342 1.99 -13.16 35.44
N LEU A 343 2.77 -12.99 34.38
CA LEU A 343 4.24 -12.98 34.49
C LEU A 343 4.75 -11.73 35.21
N GLY A 344 4.12 -10.56 34.95
CA GLY A 344 4.47 -9.32 35.65
C GLY A 344 4.21 -9.41 37.15
N ASP A 345 3.03 -9.90 37.58
CA ASP A 345 2.67 -10.07 38.99
C ASP A 345 3.57 -11.15 39.67
N ALA A 346 3.83 -12.27 38.97
CA ALA A 346 4.73 -13.31 39.47
C ALA A 346 6.16 -12.80 39.66
N ALA A 347 6.68 -12.01 38.72
CA ALA A 347 8.03 -11.44 38.77
C ALA A 347 8.18 -10.44 39.95
N ILE A 348 7.14 -9.61 40.17
CA ILE A 348 7.08 -8.71 41.33
C ILE A 348 7.06 -9.51 42.64
N ARG A 349 6.19 -10.50 42.78
CA ARG A 349 6.09 -11.33 44.00
C ARG A 349 7.33 -12.15 44.28
N ALA A 350 8.03 -12.56 43.24
CA ALA A 350 9.29 -13.27 43.35
C ALA A 350 10.48 -12.34 43.70
N GLY A 351 10.26 -11.02 43.77
CA GLY A 351 11.33 -10.04 44.02
C GLY A 351 12.34 -9.94 42.89
N LEU A 352 11.99 -10.38 41.67
CA LEU A 352 12.89 -10.30 40.51
C LEU A 352 12.91 -8.90 39.90
N VAL A 353 11.79 -8.20 39.95
CA VAL A 353 11.61 -6.86 39.38
C VAL A 353 10.79 -5.96 40.30
N SER A 354 11.06 -4.67 40.25
CA SER A 354 10.30 -3.68 41.00
C SER A 354 8.94 -3.36 40.30
N PRO A 355 7.87 -3.03 41.06
CA PRO A 355 6.59 -2.61 40.50
C PRO A 355 6.70 -1.43 39.54
N ILE A 356 7.58 -0.48 39.82
CA ILE A 356 7.81 0.70 38.97
C ILE A 356 8.43 0.31 37.63
N MET A 357 9.37 -0.64 37.62
CA MET A 357 9.95 -1.14 36.37
C MET A 357 8.89 -1.78 35.46
N VAL A 358 7.96 -2.56 36.04
CA VAL A 358 6.84 -3.15 35.26
C VAL A 358 5.97 -2.05 34.64
N ILE A 359 5.69 -0.95 35.36
CA ILE A 359 4.94 0.19 34.81
C ILE A 359 5.72 0.85 33.66
N VAL A 360 7.04 1.04 33.81
CA VAL A 360 7.90 1.63 32.77
C VAL A 360 7.85 0.79 31.50
N VAL A 361 8.10 -0.52 31.61
CA VAL A 361 8.10 -1.43 30.46
C VAL A 361 6.70 -1.58 29.84
N ALA A 362 5.65 -1.66 30.67
CA ALA A 362 4.29 -1.70 30.17
C ALA A 362 3.94 -0.41 29.39
N SER A 363 4.32 0.76 29.91
CA SER A 363 4.12 2.04 29.20
C SER A 363 4.89 2.10 27.88
N THR A 364 6.11 1.59 27.85
CA THR A 364 6.93 1.46 26.64
C THR A 364 6.26 0.54 25.62
N GLY A 365 5.77 -0.62 26.08
CA GLY A 365 5.09 -1.58 25.22
C GLY A 365 3.75 -1.09 24.66
N ILE A 366 2.99 -0.27 25.41
CA ILE A 366 1.76 0.37 24.92
C ILE A 366 2.08 1.47 23.90
N ALA A 367 3.22 2.16 24.06
CA ALA A 367 3.64 3.25 23.21
C ALA A 367 4.34 2.77 21.92
N SER A 368 4.84 1.54 21.87
CA SER A 368 5.46 0.92 20.71
C SER A 368 4.42 0.38 19.74
#